data_77acd4b8c27e8fd6df74e360c10ff33a
#
_entry.id   77acd4b8c27e8fd6df74e360c10ff33a
#
_cell.length_a   1.000
_cell.length_b   1.000
_cell.length_c   1.000
_cell.angle_alpha   90.00
_cell.angle_beta   90.00
_cell.angle_gamma   90.00
#
_symmetry.space_group_name_H-M   'P 1'
#
loop_
_entity.id
_entity.type
_entity.pdbx_description
1 polymer ?
#
loop_
_entity_poly.entity_id
_entity_poly.type
_entity_poly.pdbx_seq_one_letter_code
_entity_poly.pdbx_strand_id
1 'polypeptide(L)'
;MLLAGLTLGAAAQLKYNKYHAPIKVEKKWRKYNPGEVIFRDKSPESEGSKIYHAIIPDPTPYIQENALRVLQTLYWSPKDKNIPRLGRIFYTIEEYDGVSEKYGHGDHVGIRYSTKWIERSFAGRDTMRLDYETRGVLYHELTHAYQLEPKNCGSYGDGGEYWCFIEGMADAVRVACGCFEQNFQSQDRPRADTWRKGYRVAGYFLYWLQLNKDKDFLRKFNRSAAELETWSWDAAMKHVLGDKPENGVEALWKEYRASIGE
;
A
#
# COMPACT_ATOMS: atom_id res chain seq x y z
N MET A 1 30.58 29.12 3.66
CA MET A 1 29.10 29.17 3.68
C MET A 1 28.64 28.06 4.59
N LEU A 2 28.23 28.39 5.83
CA LEU A 2 27.81 27.40 6.82
C LEU A 2 26.46 26.79 6.38
N LEU A 3 26.43 25.48 6.10
CA LEU A 3 25.23 24.71 6.09
C LEU A 3 24.71 24.65 7.53
N ALA A 4 23.66 25.42 7.79
CA ALA A 4 22.91 25.28 9.02
C ALA A 4 22.26 23.90 9.02
N GLY A 5 22.82 22.99 9.82
CA GLY A 5 22.22 21.69 10.08
C GLY A 5 20.82 21.92 10.64
N LEU A 6 19.80 21.51 9.89
CA LEU A 6 18.45 21.40 10.39
C LEU A 6 18.43 20.25 11.40
N THR A 7 18.76 20.54 12.65
CA THR A 7 18.30 19.73 13.77
C THR A 7 16.79 19.91 13.85
N LEU A 8 16.04 19.05 13.16
CA LEU A 8 14.62 18.89 13.45
C LEU A 8 14.52 18.36 14.88
N GLY A 9 14.26 19.27 15.81
CA GLY A 9 14.02 18.88 17.20
C GLY A 9 12.89 17.87 17.27
N ALA A 10 12.91 16.99 18.26
CA ALA A 10 11.96 15.92 18.53
C ALA A 10 10.46 16.35 18.61
N ALA A 11 10.15 17.60 18.34
CA ALA A 11 8.81 18.20 18.37
C ALA A 11 8.19 18.42 16.99
N ALA A 12 8.89 18.17 15.89
CA ALA A 12 8.30 18.22 14.56
C ALA A 12 7.64 16.87 14.21
N GLN A 13 6.72 16.43 15.06
CA GLN A 13 5.75 15.43 14.65
C GLN A 13 5.07 15.96 13.40
N LEU A 14 5.23 15.25 12.31
CA LEU A 14 4.62 15.57 11.03
C LEU A 14 3.12 15.82 11.25
N LYS A 15 2.70 17.06 10.99
CA LYS A 15 1.30 17.44 11.10
C LYS A 15 0.56 16.85 9.91
N TYR A 16 -0.09 15.71 10.11
CA TYR A 16 -1.00 15.18 9.12
C TYR A 16 -2.24 16.07 9.04
N ASN A 17 -2.65 16.37 7.83
CA ASN A 17 -4.00 16.90 7.63
C ASN A 17 -5.02 15.74 7.67
N LYS A 18 -6.31 16.05 7.63
CA LYS A 18 -7.40 15.05 7.66
C LYS A 18 -7.36 14.03 6.53
N TYR A 19 -6.64 14.32 5.44
CA TYR A 19 -6.53 13.48 4.25
C TYR A 19 -5.33 12.52 4.30
N HIS A 20 -4.37 12.79 5.18
CA HIS A 20 -3.13 11.99 5.29
C HIS A 20 -2.98 11.29 6.64
N ALA A 21 -3.96 11.46 7.54
CA ALA A 21 -3.88 10.85 8.86
C ALA A 21 -3.76 9.32 8.72
N PRO A 22 -2.66 8.73 9.21
CA PRO A 22 -2.49 7.30 9.13
C PRO A 22 -3.54 6.58 9.95
N ILE A 23 -3.94 5.38 9.49
CA ILE A 23 -4.85 4.52 10.24
C ILE A 23 -4.24 4.19 11.59
N LYS A 24 -4.98 4.42 12.66
CA LYS A 24 -4.56 4.02 14.01
C LYS A 24 -4.58 2.50 14.12
N VAL A 25 -3.53 1.92 14.70
CA VAL A 25 -3.48 0.49 14.98
C VAL A 25 -4.49 0.14 16.07
N GLU A 26 -5.46 -0.71 15.74
CA GLU A 26 -6.48 -1.21 16.65
C GLU A 26 -5.84 -2.02 17.80
N LYS A 27 -6.43 -1.94 19.02
CA LYS A 27 -5.91 -2.59 20.23
C LYS A 27 -5.61 -4.08 20.03
N LYS A 28 -6.46 -4.80 19.28
CA LYS A 28 -6.28 -6.24 19.03
C LYS A 28 -5.03 -6.58 18.23
N TRP A 29 -4.53 -5.64 17.38
CA TRP A 29 -3.35 -5.84 16.54
C TRP A 29 -2.03 -5.48 17.22
N ARG A 30 -2.05 -4.65 18.27
CA ARG A 30 -0.83 -4.12 18.90
C ARG A 30 0.15 -5.17 19.43
N LYS A 31 -0.35 -6.39 19.72
CA LYS A 31 0.47 -7.51 20.20
C LYS A 31 0.78 -8.54 19.11
N TYR A 32 0.30 -8.33 17.90
CA TYR A 32 0.62 -9.21 16.79
C TYR A 32 2.06 -8.97 16.33
N ASN A 33 2.80 -10.05 16.07
CA ASN A 33 4.14 -9.94 15.49
C ASN A 33 4.03 -9.96 13.95
N PRO A 34 4.29 -8.84 13.26
CA PRO A 34 4.23 -8.78 11.80
C PRO A 34 5.46 -9.43 11.12
N GLY A 35 6.45 -9.84 11.86
CA GLY A 35 7.78 -10.27 11.47
C GLY A 35 8.84 -9.40 12.11
N GLU A 36 10.03 -9.98 12.35
CA GLU A 36 11.19 -9.23 12.82
C GLU A 36 11.67 -8.26 11.74
N VAL A 37 11.66 -6.96 12.02
CA VAL A 37 12.16 -5.96 11.06
C VAL A 37 13.67 -5.82 11.20
N ILE A 38 14.37 -6.04 10.09
CA ILE A 38 15.81 -5.83 9.97
C ILE A 38 16.03 -4.69 8.98
N PHE A 39 16.28 -3.50 9.52
CA PHE A 39 16.58 -2.31 8.72
C PHE A 39 18.05 -2.28 8.31
N ARG A 40 18.32 -1.86 7.08
CA ARG A 40 19.67 -1.65 6.54
C ARG A 40 19.72 -0.39 5.71
N ASP A 41 20.71 0.44 5.97
CA ASP A 41 21.07 1.54 5.10
C ASP A 41 22.37 1.18 4.37
N LYS A 42 22.30 1.03 3.05
CA LYS A 42 23.46 0.72 2.21
C LYS A 42 24.09 1.96 1.56
N SER A 43 23.47 3.12 1.71
CA SER A 43 23.92 4.37 1.12
C SER A 43 23.91 5.52 2.14
N PRO A 44 24.54 5.36 3.33
CA PRO A 44 24.40 6.29 4.45
C PRO A 44 24.92 7.72 4.13
N GLU A 45 25.83 7.82 3.16
CA GLU A 45 26.37 9.11 2.73
C GLU A 45 25.50 9.84 1.70
N SER A 46 24.51 9.16 1.10
CA SER A 46 23.61 9.78 0.13
C SER A 46 22.71 10.83 0.78
N GLU A 47 22.35 11.87 0.04
CA GLU A 47 21.42 12.88 0.51
C GLU A 47 20.05 12.29 0.84
N GLY A 48 19.57 11.36 0.02
CA GLY A 48 18.32 10.66 0.26
C GLY A 48 18.29 9.87 1.55
N SER A 49 19.41 9.22 1.94
CA SER A 49 19.53 8.57 3.24
C SER A 49 19.47 9.56 4.40
N LYS A 50 20.21 10.66 4.32
CA LYS A 50 20.19 11.73 5.33
C LYS A 50 18.79 12.31 5.51
N ILE A 51 18.06 12.53 4.41
CA ILE A 51 16.67 12.97 4.42
C ILE A 51 15.77 11.93 5.09
N TYR A 52 15.92 10.65 4.74
CA TYR A 52 15.13 9.57 5.33
C TYR A 52 15.27 9.53 6.85
N HIS A 53 16.50 9.51 7.36
CA HIS A 53 16.77 9.45 8.79
C HIS A 53 16.35 10.72 9.54
N ALA A 54 16.36 11.89 8.89
CA ALA A 54 15.85 13.11 9.49
C ALA A 54 14.34 13.07 9.76
N ILE A 55 13.60 12.28 9.00
CA ILE A 55 12.13 12.14 9.10
C ILE A 55 11.75 10.89 9.86
N ILE A 56 12.49 9.80 9.68
CA ILE A 56 12.29 8.51 10.31
C ILE A 56 13.54 8.13 11.09
N PRO A 57 13.75 8.73 12.28
CA PRO A 57 14.97 8.49 13.08
C PRO A 57 15.04 7.06 13.62
N ASP A 58 13.91 6.38 13.79
CA ASP A 58 13.84 4.99 14.23
C ASP A 58 13.02 4.15 13.24
N PRO A 59 13.65 3.62 12.18
CA PRO A 59 12.97 2.88 11.12
C PRO A 59 12.29 1.59 11.59
N THR A 60 12.87 0.85 12.53
CA THR A 60 12.36 -0.45 12.95
C THR A 60 10.93 -0.38 13.51
N PRO A 61 10.63 0.38 14.57
CA PRO A 61 9.26 0.50 15.07
C PRO A 61 8.33 1.20 14.07
N TYR A 62 8.85 2.14 13.27
CA TYR A 62 8.07 2.77 12.20
C TYR A 62 7.55 1.75 11.19
N ILE A 63 8.41 0.85 10.70
CA ILE A 63 8.03 -0.21 9.76
C ILE A 63 7.06 -1.20 10.42
N GLN A 64 7.33 -1.61 11.66
CA GLN A 64 6.44 -2.52 12.41
C GLN A 64 5.03 -1.96 12.58
N GLU A 65 4.92 -0.69 12.97
CA GLU A 65 3.61 -0.04 13.14
C GLU A 65 2.85 0.02 11.81
N ASN A 66 3.53 0.38 10.71
CA ASN A 66 2.92 0.45 9.39
C ASN A 66 2.54 -0.96 8.86
N ALA A 67 3.30 -2.00 9.17
CA ALA A 67 2.93 -3.38 8.88
C ALA A 67 1.62 -3.79 9.60
N LEU A 68 1.45 -3.41 10.87
CA LEU A 68 0.19 -3.66 11.59
C LEU A 68 -0.99 -2.91 10.99
N ARG A 69 -0.78 -1.73 10.43
CA ARG A 69 -1.82 -0.96 9.73
C ARG A 69 -2.25 -1.64 8.44
N VAL A 70 -1.31 -2.17 7.67
CA VAL A 70 -1.60 -2.96 6.47
C VAL A 70 -2.37 -4.23 6.84
N LEU A 71 -1.90 -4.97 7.82
CA LEU A 71 -2.55 -6.20 8.28
C LEU A 71 -3.99 -5.97 8.73
N GLN A 72 -4.28 -4.93 9.52
CA GLN A 72 -5.65 -4.64 9.95
C GLN A 72 -6.56 -4.16 8.79
N THR A 73 -5.97 -3.67 7.69
CA THR A 73 -6.72 -3.28 6.49
C THR A 73 -7.08 -4.51 5.66
N LEU A 74 -6.21 -5.52 5.62
CA LEU A 74 -6.40 -6.76 4.85
C LEU A 74 -7.15 -7.86 5.60
N TYR A 75 -7.17 -7.82 6.95
CA TYR A 75 -7.71 -8.91 7.78
C TYR A 75 -8.57 -8.38 8.94
N TRP A 76 -9.58 -9.15 9.34
CA TRP A 76 -10.45 -8.78 10.46
C TRP A 76 -9.80 -9.03 11.83
N SER A 77 -8.90 -10.00 11.92
CA SER A 77 -8.36 -10.46 13.21
C SER A 77 -6.92 -10.94 13.09
N PRO A 78 -6.06 -10.65 14.08
CA PRO A 78 -4.71 -11.23 14.15
C PRO A 78 -4.70 -12.75 14.34
N LYS A 79 -5.86 -13.36 14.58
CA LYS A 79 -6.02 -14.83 14.68
C LYS A 79 -6.40 -15.47 13.36
N ASP A 80 -6.52 -14.69 12.28
CA ASP A 80 -6.84 -15.23 10.97
C ASP A 80 -5.70 -16.15 10.50
N LYS A 81 -6.06 -17.41 10.21
CA LYS A 81 -5.10 -18.44 9.78
C LYS A 81 -4.55 -18.22 8.37
N ASN A 82 -5.21 -17.37 7.57
CA ASN A 82 -4.77 -17.06 6.22
C ASN A 82 -3.73 -15.93 6.17
N ILE A 83 -3.44 -15.26 7.28
CA ILE A 83 -2.38 -14.25 7.30
C ILE A 83 -1.04 -14.93 6.99
N PRO A 84 -0.33 -14.49 5.92
CA PRO A 84 1.03 -14.95 5.66
C PRO A 84 1.92 -14.69 6.88
N ARG A 85 2.53 -15.75 7.40
CA ARG A 85 3.39 -15.63 8.58
C ARG A 85 4.81 -15.33 8.13
N LEU A 86 5.25 -14.12 8.44
CA LEU A 86 6.62 -13.70 8.17
C LEU A 86 7.46 -13.85 9.45
N GLY A 87 8.59 -14.52 9.34
CA GLY A 87 9.64 -14.49 10.36
C GLY A 87 10.40 -13.17 10.31
N ARG A 88 10.73 -12.67 9.11
CA ARG A 88 11.54 -11.46 8.92
C ARG A 88 11.07 -10.58 7.79
N ILE A 89 11.25 -9.27 8.01
CA ILE A 89 11.10 -8.20 7.01
C ILE A 89 12.46 -7.50 6.90
N PHE A 90 13.17 -7.72 5.82
CA PHE A 90 14.39 -6.97 5.49
C PHE A 90 14.00 -5.69 4.78
N TYR A 91 14.20 -4.55 5.42
CA TYR A 91 13.94 -3.26 4.79
C TYR A 91 15.27 -2.55 4.53
N THR A 92 15.54 -2.28 3.27
CA THR A 92 16.82 -1.70 2.84
C THR A 92 16.58 -0.40 2.11
N ILE A 93 17.23 0.68 2.53
CA ILE A 93 17.37 1.87 1.71
C ILE A 93 18.72 1.83 1.01
N GLU A 94 18.72 2.11 -0.30
CA GLU A 94 19.94 2.10 -1.11
C GLU A 94 19.82 2.98 -2.36
N GLU A 95 20.96 3.39 -2.90
CA GLU A 95 20.99 4.22 -4.10
C GLU A 95 20.80 3.35 -5.36
N TYR A 96 19.66 3.52 -6.04
CA TYR A 96 19.40 2.92 -7.34
C TYR A 96 18.35 3.71 -8.12
N ASP A 97 18.27 3.44 -9.43
CA ASP A 97 17.27 4.04 -10.30
C ASP A 97 15.97 3.24 -10.24
N GLY A 98 14.98 3.78 -9.53
CA GLY A 98 13.69 3.15 -9.26
C GLY A 98 12.97 3.85 -8.12
N VAL A 99 11.89 3.26 -7.66
CA VAL A 99 11.12 3.71 -6.49
C VAL A 99 11.31 2.75 -5.33
N SER A 100 10.70 1.60 -5.45
CA SER A 100 10.73 0.53 -4.45
C SER A 100 10.43 -0.80 -5.11
N GLU A 101 10.71 -1.87 -4.43
CA GLU A 101 10.29 -3.22 -4.82
C GLU A 101 10.24 -4.14 -3.62
N LYS A 102 9.30 -5.07 -3.63
CA LYS A 102 9.27 -6.21 -2.72
C LYS A 102 9.85 -7.44 -3.43
N TYR A 103 10.70 -8.18 -2.74
CA TYR A 103 11.27 -9.43 -3.21
C TYR A 103 11.24 -10.51 -2.12
N GLY A 104 11.56 -11.74 -2.47
CA GLY A 104 11.47 -12.87 -1.54
C GLY A 104 10.04 -13.36 -1.34
N HIS A 105 9.91 -14.50 -0.69
CA HIS A 105 8.66 -15.21 -0.41
C HIS A 105 8.86 -16.15 0.78
N GLY A 106 7.77 -16.81 1.21
CA GLY A 106 7.80 -17.75 2.32
C GLY A 106 7.81 -17.04 3.66
N ASP A 107 8.79 -17.37 4.52
CA ASP A 107 8.87 -16.84 5.87
C ASP A 107 9.59 -15.50 5.99
N HIS A 108 10.12 -14.97 4.88
CA HIS A 108 10.79 -13.67 4.87
C HIS A 108 10.58 -12.92 3.56
N VAL A 109 10.50 -11.61 3.69
CA VAL A 109 10.42 -10.68 2.55
C VAL A 109 11.49 -9.62 2.66
N GLY A 110 11.96 -9.15 1.51
CA GLY A 110 12.79 -7.96 1.40
C GLY A 110 12.01 -6.84 0.74
N ILE A 111 12.21 -5.63 1.23
CA ILE A 111 11.73 -4.41 0.62
C ILE A 111 12.95 -3.52 0.39
N ARG A 112 13.11 -3.03 -0.83
CA ARG A 112 14.15 -2.09 -1.21
C ARG A 112 13.52 -0.75 -1.57
N TYR A 113 14.02 0.35 -1.00
CA TYR A 113 13.53 1.68 -1.26
C TYR A 113 14.68 2.60 -1.71
N SER A 114 14.46 3.33 -2.79
CA SER A 114 15.50 4.12 -3.45
C SER A 114 15.77 5.44 -2.73
N THR A 115 17.02 5.68 -2.32
CA THR A 115 17.44 6.97 -1.78
C THR A 115 17.40 8.07 -2.85
N LYS A 116 17.62 7.75 -4.13
CA LYS A 116 17.41 8.70 -5.25
C LYS A 116 15.94 9.13 -5.38
N TRP A 117 15.00 8.22 -5.14
CA TRP A 117 13.58 8.57 -5.13
C TRP A 117 13.21 9.46 -3.94
N ILE A 118 13.75 9.15 -2.76
CA ILE A 118 13.57 9.97 -1.56
C ILE A 118 14.05 11.40 -1.83
N GLU A 119 15.26 11.56 -2.36
CA GLU A 119 15.82 12.87 -2.70
C GLU A 119 14.94 13.65 -3.68
N ARG A 120 14.48 13.00 -4.76
CA ARG A 120 13.56 13.60 -5.73
C ARG A 120 12.21 13.99 -5.13
N SER A 121 11.66 13.14 -4.25
CA SER A 121 10.38 13.40 -3.58
C SER A 121 10.47 14.54 -2.58
N PHE A 122 11.69 14.84 -2.08
CA PHE A 122 11.98 15.96 -1.19
C PHE A 122 12.34 17.27 -1.94
N ALA A 123 12.35 17.26 -3.27
CA ALA A 123 12.58 18.47 -4.05
C ALA A 123 11.58 19.56 -3.63
N GLY A 124 12.04 20.67 -3.08
CA GLY A 124 11.21 21.73 -2.50
C GLY A 124 11.03 21.65 -0.98
N ARG A 125 11.67 20.68 -0.30
CA ARG A 125 11.74 20.55 1.16
C ARG A 125 10.39 20.44 1.88
N ASP A 126 9.39 19.88 1.22
CA ASP A 126 8.10 19.58 1.81
C ASP A 126 8.16 18.24 2.58
N THR A 127 8.42 18.35 3.89
CA THR A 127 8.54 17.18 4.77
C THR A 127 7.23 16.38 4.90
N MET A 128 6.08 17.05 4.77
CA MET A 128 4.78 16.35 4.78
C MET A 128 4.60 15.49 3.53
N ARG A 129 4.98 16.02 2.37
CA ARG A 129 4.93 15.28 1.11
C ARG A 129 5.89 14.09 1.12
N LEU A 130 7.07 14.26 1.70
CA LEU A 130 8.04 13.18 1.80
C LEU A 130 7.56 12.05 2.72
N ASP A 131 7.05 12.36 3.92
CA ASP A 131 6.49 11.33 4.81
C ASP A 131 5.29 10.62 4.14
N TYR A 132 4.44 11.38 3.49
CA TYR A 132 3.31 10.86 2.74
C TYR A 132 3.75 9.89 1.65
N GLU A 133 4.77 10.23 0.86
CA GLU A 133 5.30 9.38 -0.21
C GLU A 133 6.01 8.15 0.37
N THR A 134 6.92 8.35 1.33
CA THR A 134 7.65 7.25 1.97
C THR A 134 6.73 6.25 2.64
N ARG A 135 5.72 6.73 3.37
CA ARG A 135 4.73 5.89 4.01
C ARG A 135 3.81 5.20 3.00
N GLY A 136 3.42 5.92 1.96
CA GLY A 136 2.62 5.38 0.87
C GLY A 136 3.32 4.24 0.14
N VAL A 137 4.59 4.40 -0.19
CA VAL A 137 5.43 3.34 -0.77
C VAL A 137 5.54 2.16 0.21
N LEU A 138 5.78 2.43 1.49
CA LEU A 138 5.87 1.37 2.51
C LEU A 138 4.56 0.57 2.62
N TYR A 139 3.39 1.23 2.58
CA TYR A 139 2.10 0.52 2.58
C TYR A 139 1.91 -0.34 1.34
N HIS A 140 2.32 0.14 0.17
CA HIS A 140 2.28 -0.63 -1.07
C HIS A 140 3.11 -1.92 -0.95
N GLU A 141 4.38 -1.81 -0.59
CA GLU A 141 5.29 -2.96 -0.50
C GLU A 141 4.91 -3.93 0.63
N LEU A 142 4.47 -3.42 1.78
CA LEU A 142 3.97 -4.27 2.87
C LEU A 142 2.67 -4.97 2.49
N THR A 143 1.85 -4.40 1.60
CA THR A 143 0.68 -5.09 1.08
C THR A 143 1.08 -6.32 0.30
N HIS A 144 2.08 -6.24 -0.57
CA HIS A 144 2.63 -7.42 -1.26
C HIS A 144 3.19 -8.49 -0.31
N ALA A 145 3.61 -8.09 0.89
CA ALA A 145 4.08 -9.04 1.90
C ALA A 145 2.95 -9.82 2.58
N TYR A 146 1.74 -9.26 2.62
CA TYR A 146 0.62 -9.83 3.40
C TYR A 146 -0.64 -10.11 2.60
N GLN A 147 -0.77 -9.63 1.36
CA GLN A 147 -1.94 -9.97 0.54
C GLN A 147 -1.94 -11.45 0.17
N LEU A 148 -3.12 -12.01 -0.01
CA LEU A 148 -3.28 -13.37 -0.51
C LEU A 148 -3.10 -13.40 -2.03
N GLU A 149 -2.59 -14.50 -2.54
CA GLU A 149 -2.36 -14.66 -3.97
C GLU A 149 -3.51 -15.43 -4.63
N PRO A 150 -4.11 -14.88 -5.71
CA PRO A 150 -5.16 -15.57 -6.46
C PRO A 150 -4.68 -16.85 -7.11
N LYS A 151 -5.57 -17.86 -7.13
CA LYS A 151 -5.30 -19.15 -7.75
C LYS A 151 -5.81 -19.19 -9.18
N ASN A 152 -5.07 -19.88 -10.05
CA ASN A 152 -5.49 -20.19 -11.43
C ASN A 152 -5.99 -18.97 -12.23
N CYS A 153 -5.34 -17.80 -12.05
CA CYS A 153 -5.71 -16.54 -12.72
C CYS A 153 -4.64 -16.02 -13.70
N GLY A 154 -3.72 -16.88 -14.10
CA GLY A 154 -2.63 -16.51 -15.00
C GLY A 154 -1.33 -16.18 -14.27
N SER A 155 -0.41 -15.52 -14.98
CA SER A 155 0.89 -15.11 -14.46
C SER A 155 0.98 -13.59 -14.27
N TYR A 156 1.99 -13.17 -13.54
CA TYR A 156 2.29 -11.75 -13.37
C TYR A 156 2.74 -11.12 -14.70
N GLY A 157 1.98 -10.15 -15.17
CA GLY A 157 2.26 -9.41 -16.41
C GLY A 157 1.29 -8.25 -16.59
N ASP A 158 1.75 -7.15 -17.16
CA ASP A 158 1.02 -5.90 -17.31
C ASP A 158 -0.36 -6.11 -17.97
N GLY A 159 -1.39 -5.60 -17.33
CA GLY A 159 -2.78 -5.71 -17.78
C GLY A 159 -3.44 -7.08 -17.54
N GLY A 160 -2.70 -8.07 -17.05
CA GLY A 160 -3.24 -9.36 -16.61
C GLY A 160 -4.04 -9.24 -15.31
N GLU A 161 -5.01 -10.12 -15.11
CA GLU A 161 -5.88 -10.05 -13.92
C GLU A 161 -5.11 -10.27 -12.61
N TYR A 162 -4.14 -11.18 -12.63
CA TYR A 162 -3.25 -11.43 -11.50
C TYR A 162 -2.45 -10.17 -11.14
N TRP A 163 -1.77 -9.57 -12.12
CA TRP A 163 -1.00 -8.35 -11.93
C TRP A 163 -1.87 -7.19 -11.45
N CYS A 164 -3.05 -6.99 -12.05
CA CYS A 164 -3.99 -5.94 -11.63
C CYS A 164 -4.47 -6.15 -10.19
N PHE A 165 -4.66 -7.40 -9.75
CA PHE A 165 -4.99 -7.68 -8.36
C PHE A 165 -3.83 -7.33 -7.44
N ILE A 166 -2.62 -7.80 -7.74
CA ILE A 166 -1.45 -7.59 -6.90
C ILE A 166 -1.18 -6.08 -6.71
N GLU A 167 -1.05 -5.35 -7.81
CA GLU A 167 -0.71 -3.92 -7.78
C GLU A 167 -1.89 -3.04 -7.35
N GLY A 168 -3.10 -3.40 -7.82
CA GLY A 168 -4.32 -2.68 -7.45
C GLY A 168 -4.65 -2.78 -5.97
N MET A 169 -4.50 -3.96 -5.36
CA MET A 169 -4.67 -4.13 -3.92
C MET A 169 -3.64 -3.34 -3.11
N ALA A 170 -2.38 -3.33 -3.56
CA ALA A 170 -1.32 -2.58 -2.90
C ALA A 170 -1.64 -1.08 -2.86
N ASP A 171 -2.07 -0.51 -3.97
CA ASP A 171 -2.47 0.89 -4.02
C ASP A 171 -3.83 1.15 -3.32
N ALA A 172 -4.77 0.21 -3.35
CA ALA A 172 -6.03 0.34 -2.59
C ALA A 172 -5.78 0.42 -1.08
N VAL A 173 -4.88 -0.41 -0.54
CA VAL A 173 -4.46 -0.35 0.86
C VAL A 173 -3.73 0.95 1.16
N ARG A 174 -2.85 1.40 0.27
CA ARG A 174 -2.19 2.71 0.36
C ARG A 174 -3.19 3.85 0.49
N VAL A 175 -4.25 3.86 -0.33
CA VAL A 175 -5.34 4.86 -0.26
C VAL A 175 -6.14 4.72 1.04
N ALA A 176 -6.53 3.49 1.40
CA ALA A 176 -7.28 3.21 2.62
C ALA A 176 -6.51 3.59 3.90
N CYS A 177 -5.17 3.56 3.84
CA CYS A 177 -4.28 4.02 4.90
C CYS A 177 -4.03 5.54 4.90
N GLY A 178 -4.72 6.32 4.05
CA GLY A 178 -4.67 7.78 4.01
C GLY A 178 -3.62 8.37 3.07
N CYS A 179 -2.88 7.53 2.33
CA CYS A 179 -1.95 8.00 1.31
C CYS A 179 -2.63 7.97 -0.07
N PHE A 180 -2.68 9.11 -0.76
CA PHE A 180 -3.48 9.42 -1.95
C PHE A 180 -4.96 9.76 -1.70
N GLU A 181 -5.44 9.77 -0.48
CA GLU A 181 -6.86 10.06 -0.21
C GLU A 181 -7.29 11.43 -0.73
N GLN A 182 -6.41 12.45 -0.66
CA GLN A 182 -6.70 13.75 -1.25
C GLN A 182 -6.94 13.68 -2.76
N ASN A 183 -6.19 12.84 -3.48
CA ASN A 183 -6.39 12.65 -4.91
C ASN A 183 -7.66 11.85 -5.19
N PHE A 184 -8.09 11.00 -4.25
CA PHE A 184 -9.36 10.30 -4.37
C PHE A 184 -10.56 11.25 -4.33
N GLN A 185 -10.48 12.32 -3.56
CA GLN A 185 -11.53 13.30 -3.43
C GLN A 185 -11.45 14.46 -4.45
N SER A 186 -10.34 14.57 -5.18
CA SER A 186 -10.11 15.62 -6.17
C SER A 186 -10.53 15.16 -7.57
N GLN A 187 -10.59 16.14 -8.49
CA GLN A 187 -10.78 15.88 -9.93
C GLN A 187 -9.57 15.20 -10.59
N ASP A 188 -8.43 15.14 -9.86
CA ASP A 188 -7.16 14.60 -10.37
C ASP A 188 -7.02 13.09 -10.18
N ARG A 189 -8.12 12.37 -10.03
CA ARG A 189 -8.10 10.90 -10.00
C ARG A 189 -7.56 10.36 -11.32
N PRO A 190 -6.79 9.24 -11.28
CA PRO A 190 -6.37 8.59 -12.50
C PRO A 190 -7.57 8.21 -13.35
N ARG A 191 -7.64 8.75 -14.55
CA ARG A 191 -8.67 8.43 -15.53
C ARG A 191 -8.14 7.38 -16.48
N ALA A 192 -8.94 6.40 -16.80
CA ALA A 192 -8.58 5.33 -17.69
C ALA A 192 -9.82 4.67 -18.31
N ASP A 193 -9.64 4.14 -19.48
CA ASP A 193 -10.67 3.37 -20.19
C ASP A 193 -10.92 1.99 -19.54
N THR A 194 -9.95 1.47 -18.79
CA THR A 194 -10.02 0.14 -18.19
C THR A 194 -9.30 0.09 -16.84
N TRP A 195 -9.85 -0.69 -15.90
CA TRP A 195 -9.23 -1.02 -14.62
C TRP A 195 -7.91 -1.83 -14.78
N ARG A 196 -7.70 -2.44 -15.96
CA ARG A 196 -6.51 -3.23 -16.29
C ARG A 196 -5.22 -2.42 -16.39
N LYS A 197 -5.27 -1.10 -16.19
CA LYS A 197 -4.07 -0.27 -15.99
C LYS A 197 -3.38 -0.51 -14.65
N GLY A 198 -4.01 -1.30 -13.74
CA GLY A 198 -3.41 -1.65 -12.45
C GLY A 198 -3.13 -0.45 -11.54
N TYR A 199 -2.21 -0.62 -10.59
CA TYR A 199 -1.74 0.45 -9.68
C TYR A 199 -2.86 1.37 -9.18
N ARG A 200 -2.65 2.67 -9.24
CA ARG A 200 -3.60 3.69 -8.77
C ARG A 200 -4.97 3.61 -9.46
N VAL A 201 -5.04 3.22 -10.74
CA VAL A 201 -6.32 3.11 -11.44
C VAL A 201 -7.19 2.03 -10.80
N ALA A 202 -6.66 0.82 -10.66
CA ALA A 202 -7.34 -0.28 -9.98
C ALA A 202 -7.50 -0.01 -8.47
N GLY A 203 -6.48 0.57 -7.82
CA GLY A 203 -6.49 0.88 -6.40
C GLY A 203 -7.60 1.85 -6.00
N TYR A 204 -7.80 2.92 -6.74
CA TYR A 204 -8.91 3.87 -6.50
C TYR A 204 -10.27 3.24 -6.76
N PHE A 205 -10.38 2.39 -7.77
CA PHE A 205 -11.62 1.64 -8.04
C PHE A 205 -11.97 0.71 -6.87
N LEU A 206 -11.02 -0.09 -6.38
CA LEU A 206 -11.23 -0.98 -5.24
C LEU A 206 -11.58 -0.21 -3.96
N TYR A 207 -10.93 0.92 -3.71
CA TYR A 207 -11.26 1.75 -2.57
C TYR A 207 -12.63 2.41 -2.70
N TRP A 208 -13.03 2.82 -3.92
CA TRP A 208 -14.38 3.30 -4.18
C TRP A 208 -15.44 2.23 -3.87
N LEU A 209 -15.19 0.97 -4.22
CA LEU A 209 -16.07 -0.15 -3.87
C LEU A 209 -16.19 -0.30 -2.34
N GLN A 210 -15.10 -0.13 -1.59
CA GLN A 210 -15.16 -0.16 -0.14
C GLN A 210 -16.01 0.97 0.44
N LEU A 211 -15.98 2.15 -0.14
CA LEU A 211 -16.76 3.29 0.34
C LEU A 211 -18.24 3.23 -0.06
N ASN A 212 -18.57 2.64 -1.21
CA ASN A 212 -19.90 2.76 -1.82
C ASN A 212 -20.70 1.45 -1.86
N LYS A 213 -20.02 0.29 -1.77
CA LYS A 213 -20.68 -1.02 -1.88
C LYS A 213 -20.59 -1.84 -0.59
N ASP A 214 -19.41 -2.00 -0.03
CA ASP A 214 -19.21 -2.79 1.18
C ASP A 214 -18.00 -2.26 1.98
N LYS A 215 -18.22 -1.80 3.20
CA LYS A 215 -17.17 -1.24 4.09
C LYS A 215 -16.00 -2.20 4.37
N ASP A 216 -16.22 -3.49 4.18
CA ASP A 216 -15.21 -4.54 4.35
C ASP A 216 -14.70 -5.08 3.01
N PHE A 217 -14.96 -4.36 1.91
CA PHE A 217 -14.68 -4.84 0.56
C PHE A 217 -13.22 -5.30 0.39
N LEU A 218 -12.23 -4.50 0.77
CA LEU A 218 -10.81 -4.86 0.60
C LEU A 218 -10.44 -6.16 1.32
N ARG A 219 -10.97 -6.38 2.53
CA ARG A 219 -10.74 -7.63 3.29
C ARG A 219 -11.36 -8.83 2.59
N LYS A 220 -12.60 -8.68 2.12
CA LYS A 220 -13.33 -9.75 1.41
C LYS A 220 -12.67 -10.04 0.06
N PHE A 221 -12.26 -9.00 -0.66
CA PHE A 221 -11.60 -9.15 -1.95
C PHE A 221 -10.22 -9.79 -1.82
N ASN A 222 -9.43 -9.40 -0.80
CA ASN A 222 -8.21 -10.12 -0.45
C ASN A 222 -8.48 -11.60 -0.11
N ARG A 223 -9.53 -11.87 0.67
CA ARG A 223 -9.92 -13.22 1.06
C ARG A 223 -10.37 -14.08 -0.11
N SER A 224 -11.03 -13.51 -1.11
CA SER A 224 -11.48 -14.22 -2.31
C SER A 224 -10.33 -14.94 -3.03
N ALA A 225 -9.11 -14.41 -2.93
CA ALA A 225 -7.92 -15.02 -3.50
C ALA A 225 -7.62 -16.41 -2.93
N ALA A 226 -7.97 -16.66 -1.66
CA ALA A 226 -7.82 -17.97 -1.02
C ALA A 226 -9.07 -18.85 -1.18
N GLU A 227 -10.26 -18.26 -1.35
CA GLU A 227 -11.54 -18.96 -1.34
C GLU A 227 -11.96 -19.46 -2.73
N LEU A 228 -11.62 -18.72 -3.80
CA LEU A 228 -11.94 -19.12 -5.17
C LEU A 228 -10.87 -20.03 -5.74
N GLU A 229 -11.28 -21.20 -6.24
CA GLU A 229 -10.36 -22.16 -6.86
C GLU A 229 -9.83 -21.67 -8.21
N THR A 230 -10.68 -21.05 -9.01
CA THR A 230 -10.31 -20.31 -10.23
C THR A 230 -10.70 -18.86 -10.01
N TRP A 231 -9.71 -18.02 -9.84
CA TRP A 231 -9.94 -16.62 -9.52
C TRP A 231 -9.98 -15.76 -10.79
N SER A 232 -10.94 -14.85 -10.84
CA SER A 232 -10.97 -13.74 -11.79
C SER A 232 -11.56 -12.51 -11.08
N TRP A 233 -11.32 -11.32 -11.63
CA TRP A 233 -11.91 -10.09 -11.09
C TRP A 233 -13.44 -10.18 -11.06
N ASP A 234 -14.06 -10.69 -12.12
CA ASP A 234 -15.52 -10.83 -12.18
C ASP A 234 -16.05 -11.80 -11.12
N ALA A 235 -15.42 -12.98 -11.00
CA ALA A 235 -15.78 -13.96 -10.00
C ALA A 235 -15.60 -13.42 -8.57
N ALA A 236 -14.50 -12.73 -8.30
CA ALA A 236 -14.22 -12.15 -7.00
C ALA A 236 -15.19 -11.02 -6.63
N MET A 237 -15.55 -10.14 -7.58
CA MET A 237 -16.56 -9.09 -7.36
C MET A 237 -17.92 -9.70 -7.00
N LYS A 238 -18.38 -10.67 -7.77
CA LYS A 238 -19.64 -11.39 -7.51
C LYS A 238 -19.60 -12.19 -6.20
N HIS A 239 -18.46 -12.81 -5.88
CA HIS A 239 -18.28 -13.51 -4.60
C HIS A 239 -18.43 -12.57 -3.40
N VAL A 240 -17.89 -11.35 -3.50
CA VAL A 240 -17.94 -10.36 -2.42
C VAL A 240 -19.28 -9.66 -2.32
N LEU A 241 -19.88 -9.27 -3.44
CA LEU A 241 -21.06 -8.38 -3.49
C LEU A 241 -22.38 -9.13 -3.80
N GLY A 242 -22.30 -10.43 -4.09
CA GLY A 242 -23.41 -11.28 -4.50
C GLY A 242 -23.41 -11.55 -6.01
N ASP A 243 -23.80 -12.78 -6.37
CA ASP A 243 -23.81 -13.23 -7.78
C ASP A 243 -24.99 -12.65 -8.56
N LYS A 244 -24.77 -11.42 -9.04
CA LYS A 244 -25.70 -10.66 -9.88
C LYS A 244 -24.94 -9.98 -11.02
N PRO A 245 -25.57 -9.77 -12.18
CA PRO A 245 -24.92 -9.13 -13.33
C PRO A 245 -24.33 -7.75 -13.03
N GLU A 246 -25.04 -6.93 -12.22
CA GLU A 246 -24.61 -5.58 -11.82
C GLU A 246 -23.38 -5.60 -10.91
N ASN A 247 -23.04 -6.73 -10.31
CA ASN A 247 -21.85 -6.92 -9.48
C ASN A 247 -20.65 -7.47 -10.25
N GLY A 248 -20.76 -7.61 -11.56
CA GLY A 248 -19.64 -7.95 -12.44
C GLY A 248 -18.67 -6.77 -12.56
N VAL A 249 -17.39 -7.08 -12.78
CA VAL A 249 -16.30 -6.06 -12.77
C VAL A 249 -16.55 -4.93 -13.76
N GLU A 250 -17.02 -5.23 -14.98
CA GLU A 250 -17.25 -4.22 -16.01
C GLU A 250 -18.44 -3.29 -15.67
N ALA A 251 -19.49 -3.83 -15.06
CA ALA A 251 -20.63 -3.03 -14.60
C ALA A 251 -20.23 -2.09 -13.48
N LEU A 252 -19.47 -2.60 -12.50
CA LEU A 252 -18.94 -1.81 -11.39
C LEU A 252 -17.92 -0.77 -11.85
N TRP A 253 -17.07 -1.12 -12.81
CA TRP A 253 -16.11 -0.18 -13.41
C TRP A 253 -16.84 0.97 -14.13
N LYS A 254 -17.88 0.68 -14.88
CA LYS A 254 -18.72 1.70 -15.53
C LYS A 254 -19.38 2.62 -14.50
N GLU A 255 -19.88 2.08 -13.40
CA GLU A 255 -20.48 2.88 -12.31
C GLU A 255 -19.41 3.77 -11.63
N TYR A 256 -18.22 3.22 -11.37
CA TYR A 256 -17.11 4.01 -10.82
C TYR A 256 -16.76 5.18 -11.74
N ARG A 257 -16.57 4.94 -13.04
CA ARG A 257 -16.27 6.00 -14.02
C ARG A 257 -17.33 7.07 -14.04
N ALA A 258 -18.61 6.69 -14.08
CA ALA A 258 -19.71 7.65 -14.01
C ALA A 258 -19.66 8.50 -12.71
N SER A 259 -19.25 7.90 -11.59
CA SER A 259 -19.11 8.62 -10.30
C SER A 259 -17.99 9.66 -10.29
N ILE A 260 -17.04 9.57 -11.21
CA ILE A 260 -15.93 10.52 -11.37
C ILE A 260 -16.08 11.43 -12.59
N GLY A 261 -17.23 11.38 -13.25
CA GLY A 261 -17.57 12.25 -14.38
C GLY A 261 -16.97 11.80 -15.71
N GLU A 262 -16.87 10.49 -15.94
CA GLU A 262 -16.47 9.87 -17.21
C GLU A 262 -17.62 9.14 -17.90
#